data_46807ea986683c8e399d336aa9f47795
#
_entry.id   46807ea986683c8e399d336aa9f47795
#
_cell.length_a   1.000
_cell.length_b   1.000
_cell.length_c   1.000
_cell.angle_alpha   90.00
_cell.angle_beta   90.00
_cell.angle_gamma   90.00
#
_symmetry.space_group_name_H-M   'P 1'
#
loop_
_entity.id
_entity.type
_entity.pdbx_description
1 polymer ?
#
loop_
_entity_poly.entity_id
_entity_poly.type
_entity_poly.pdbx_seq_one_letter_code
_entity_poly.pdbx_strand_id
1 'polypeptide(L)'
;MEKGITKPSILVVADDFTGANDAGVSLAQVGHTVDVAFEMPYRGDASVWVINSDSRAMDPKLAAMKITSLMSHLPLANNPPLVIKKIDSTLRGNIGAEIEALMKACGIT
;
A
#
# COMPACT_ATOMS: atom_id res chain seq x y z
N MET A 1 -24.17 16.21 0.08
CA MET A 1 -23.64 15.10 -0.19
C MET A 1 -22.67 14.78 0.77
N GLU A 2 -22.70 13.78 1.17
CA GLU A 2 -21.83 13.48 2.09
C GLU A 2 -20.63 13.06 1.49
N LYS A 3 -19.62 13.26 2.13
CA LYS A 3 -18.45 12.89 1.70
C LYS A 3 -18.19 11.62 2.25
N GLY A 4 -18.33 10.65 1.60
CA GLY A 4 -18.03 9.35 2.08
C GLY A 4 -16.60 9.23 2.49
N ILE A 5 -16.17 8.02 2.81
CA ILE A 5 -14.79 7.74 3.10
C ILE A 5 -14.01 7.89 1.82
N THR A 6 -12.98 8.70 1.86
CA THR A 6 -12.11 8.88 0.71
C THR A 6 -11.26 7.62 0.52
N LYS A 7 -11.13 7.19 -0.71
CA LYS A 7 -10.28 6.04 -1.01
C LYS A 7 -9.58 6.27 -2.33
N PRO A 8 -8.43 5.65 -2.53
CA PRO A 8 -7.69 5.85 -3.77
C PRO A 8 -8.23 4.99 -4.90
N SER A 9 -7.88 5.36 -6.13
CA SER A 9 -8.08 4.48 -7.28
C SER A 9 -6.97 3.43 -7.32
N ILE A 10 -5.78 3.81 -6.91
CA ILE A 10 -4.62 2.94 -6.88
C ILE A 10 -3.98 3.00 -5.51
N LEU A 11 -3.70 1.84 -4.95
CA LEU A 11 -2.99 1.72 -3.69
C LEU A 11 -1.68 0.99 -3.94
N VAL A 12 -0.57 1.63 -3.62
CA VAL A 12 0.75 0.99 -3.74
C VAL A 12 1.27 0.72 -2.34
N VAL A 13 1.74 -0.49 -2.12
CA VAL A 13 2.34 -0.86 -0.83
C VAL A 13 3.81 -1.16 -1.07
N ALA A 14 4.68 -0.40 -0.41
CA ALA A 14 6.13 -0.58 -0.51
C ALA A 14 6.68 -0.88 0.87
N ASP A 15 7.75 -1.65 0.94
CA ASP A 15 8.31 -2.08 2.23
C ASP A 15 9.42 -1.16 2.72
N ASP A 16 9.83 -0.16 1.96
CA ASP A 16 10.80 0.83 2.42
C ASP A 16 10.53 2.20 1.79
N PHE A 17 11.19 3.21 2.35
CA PHE A 17 10.96 4.59 1.94
C PHE A 17 11.36 4.85 0.49
N THR A 18 12.52 4.35 0.08
CA THR A 18 13.01 4.57 -1.28
C THR A 18 12.05 3.99 -2.31
N GLY A 19 11.58 2.77 -2.08
CA GLY A 19 10.63 2.14 -2.98
C GLY A 19 9.30 2.90 -3.03
N ALA A 20 8.84 3.38 -1.88
CA ALA A 20 7.61 4.15 -1.82
C ALA A 20 7.75 5.44 -2.63
N ASN A 21 8.86 6.14 -2.45
CA ASN A 21 9.10 7.37 -3.16
C ASN A 21 9.24 7.15 -4.67
N ASP A 22 9.95 6.12 -5.07
CA ASP A 22 10.13 5.81 -6.49
C ASP A 22 8.80 5.53 -7.18
N ALA A 23 7.95 4.74 -6.53
CA ALA A 23 6.63 4.43 -7.09
C ALA A 23 5.78 5.70 -7.17
N GLY A 24 5.83 6.53 -6.14
CA GLY A 24 5.07 7.77 -6.11
C GLY A 24 5.48 8.72 -7.23
N VAL A 25 6.78 8.89 -7.43
CA VAL A 25 7.29 9.77 -8.48
C VAL A 25 6.87 9.26 -9.86
N SER A 26 6.98 7.96 -10.09
CA SER A 26 6.62 7.39 -11.38
C SER A 26 5.15 7.64 -11.71
N LEU A 27 4.27 7.47 -10.73
CA LEU A 27 2.84 7.67 -10.96
C LEU A 27 2.48 9.15 -11.09
N ALA A 28 3.17 10.00 -10.36
CA ALA A 28 2.95 11.44 -10.47
C ALA A 28 3.37 11.94 -11.87
N GLN A 29 4.42 11.37 -12.42
CA GLN A 29 4.90 11.79 -13.74
C GLN A 29 3.92 11.47 -14.85
N VAL A 30 3.04 10.49 -14.66
CA VAL A 30 2.03 10.19 -15.66
C VAL A 30 0.68 10.86 -15.36
N GLY A 31 0.66 11.80 -14.43
CA GLY A 31 -0.52 12.64 -14.23
C GLY A 31 -1.39 12.33 -13.04
N HIS A 32 -1.03 11.35 -12.21
CA HIS A 32 -1.82 11.05 -11.03
C HIS A 32 -1.50 12.01 -9.89
N THR A 33 -2.49 12.27 -9.04
CA THR A 33 -2.22 12.92 -7.76
C THR A 33 -1.81 11.82 -6.78
N VAL A 34 -0.69 12.01 -6.10
CA VAL A 34 -0.08 10.95 -5.28
C VAL A 34 0.24 11.47 -3.89
N ASP A 35 -0.15 10.71 -2.89
CA ASP A 35 0.29 10.97 -1.52
C ASP A 35 1.02 9.73 -1.00
N VAL A 36 2.08 9.95 -0.25
CA VAL A 36 2.84 8.87 0.39
C VAL A 36 2.55 8.92 1.88
N ALA A 37 2.09 7.81 2.42
CA ALA A 37 1.75 7.71 3.84
C ALA A 37 2.63 6.68 4.52
N PHE A 38 2.95 6.95 5.79
CA PHE A 38 3.78 6.03 6.57
C PHE A 38 2.97 5.29 7.62
N GLU A 39 1.75 5.72 7.85
CA GLU A 39 0.89 5.09 8.84
C GLU A 39 -0.54 5.22 8.42
N MET A 40 -1.38 4.37 8.96
CA MET A 40 -2.81 4.44 8.77
C MET A 40 -3.47 4.72 10.11
N PRO A 41 -4.64 5.30 10.14
CA PRO A 41 -5.43 5.67 8.97
C PRO A 41 -4.92 6.93 8.29
N TYR A 42 -4.90 6.90 6.97
CA TYR A 42 -4.57 8.08 6.18
C TYR A 42 -5.84 8.59 5.53
N ARG A 43 -6.01 9.89 5.52
CA ARG A 43 -7.17 10.51 4.89
C ARG A 43 -6.69 11.61 3.97
N GLY A 44 -6.95 11.44 2.72
CA GLY A 44 -6.59 12.41 1.71
C GLY A 44 -7.42 12.15 0.47
N ASP A 45 -7.32 13.03 -0.51
CA ASP A 45 -8.11 12.89 -1.73
C ASP A 45 -7.25 12.69 -2.97
N ALA A 46 -6.00 12.32 -2.81
CA ALA A 46 -5.17 11.93 -3.94
C ALA A 46 -5.71 10.64 -4.56
N SER A 47 -5.57 10.51 -5.86
CA SER A 47 -6.05 9.32 -6.54
C SER A 47 -5.16 8.10 -6.30
N VAL A 48 -3.91 8.32 -5.95
CA VAL A 48 -2.97 7.25 -5.64
C VAL A 48 -2.43 7.43 -4.23
N TRP A 49 -2.54 6.39 -3.42
CA TRP A 49 -1.93 6.38 -2.11
C TRP A 49 -0.78 5.38 -2.14
N VAL A 50 0.41 5.82 -1.73
CA VAL A 50 1.56 4.95 -1.60
C VAL A 50 1.81 4.78 -0.11
N ILE A 51 1.70 3.57 0.38
CA ILE A 51 1.88 3.27 1.79
C ILE A 51 3.26 2.63 1.98
N ASN A 52 4.07 3.23 2.83
CA ASN A 52 5.34 2.63 3.20
C ASN A 52 5.14 1.82 4.47
N SER A 53 5.18 0.51 4.37
CA SER A 53 5.03 -0.34 5.55
C SER A 53 6.28 -0.38 6.41
N ASP A 54 7.42 0.04 5.84
CA ASP A 54 8.70 0.06 6.54
C ASP A 54 9.02 -1.30 7.16
N SER A 55 8.73 -2.35 6.41
CA SER A 55 8.77 -3.72 6.93
C SER A 55 9.89 -4.56 6.36
N ARG A 56 10.75 -3.97 5.51
CA ARG A 56 11.78 -4.76 4.82
C ARG A 56 12.68 -5.52 5.79
N ALA A 57 13.07 -4.90 6.89
CA ALA A 57 13.99 -5.52 7.86
C ALA A 57 13.27 -6.30 8.95
N MET A 58 11.95 -6.41 8.89
CA MET A 58 11.22 -7.14 9.91
C MET A 58 11.31 -8.64 9.65
N ASP A 59 11.09 -9.41 10.72
CA ASP A 59 10.83 -10.83 10.62
C ASP A 59 9.61 -11.04 9.71
N PRO A 60 9.56 -12.10 8.90
CA PRO A 60 8.44 -12.30 7.96
C PRO A 60 7.07 -12.29 8.61
N LYS A 61 6.94 -12.87 9.80
CA LYS A 61 5.67 -12.90 10.48
C LYS A 61 5.25 -11.50 10.90
N LEU A 62 6.18 -10.71 11.41
CA LEU A 62 5.90 -9.33 11.80
C LEU A 62 5.58 -8.46 10.59
N ALA A 63 6.27 -8.68 9.48
CA ALA A 63 6.00 -7.96 8.25
C ALA A 63 4.57 -8.24 7.77
N ALA A 64 4.16 -9.51 7.80
CA ALA A 64 2.80 -9.88 7.40
C ALA A 64 1.76 -9.23 8.31
N MET A 65 2.02 -9.21 9.61
CA MET A 65 1.12 -8.57 10.56
C MET A 65 1.01 -7.07 10.32
N LYS A 66 2.12 -6.43 9.98
CA LYS A 66 2.11 -5.01 9.69
C LYS A 66 1.25 -4.71 8.46
N ILE A 67 1.38 -5.50 7.40
CA ILE A 67 0.59 -5.33 6.20
C ILE A 67 -0.90 -5.52 6.53
N THR A 68 -1.24 -6.57 7.27
CA THR A 68 -2.62 -6.82 7.64
C THR A 68 -3.20 -5.64 8.43
N SER A 69 -2.42 -5.11 9.36
CA SER A 69 -2.85 -3.98 10.16
C SER A 69 -3.11 -2.74 9.30
N LEU A 70 -2.19 -2.44 8.39
CA LEU A 70 -2.35 -1.28 7.50
C LEU A 70 -3.58 -1.42 6.63
N MET A 71 -3.78 -2.60 6.05
CA MET A 71 -4.90 -2.82 5.15
C MET A 71 -6.25 -2.81 5.85
N SER A 72 -6.28 -3.10 7.15
CA SER A 72 -7.52 -3.11 7.90
C SER A 72 -8.17 -1.73 8.00
N HIS A 73 -7.43 -0.68 7.74
CA HIS A 73 -7.96 0.68 7.78
C HIS A 73 -8.56 1.14 6.45
N LEU A 74 -8.58 0.26 5.44
CA LEU A 74 -9.03 0.65 4.11
C LEU A 74 -10.40 0.08 3.78
N PRO A 75 -11.25 0.84 3.10
CA PRO A 75 -12.57 0.34 2.69
C PRO A 75 -12.43 -0.49 1.42
N LEU A 76 -12.10 -1.77 1.58
CA LEU A 76 -11.84 -2.63 0.43
C LEU A 76 -13.06 -3.37 -0.09
N ALA A 77 -14.22 -3.22 0.54
CA ALA A 77 -15.37 -4.02 0.21
C ALA A 77 -16.00 -3.68 -1.13
N ASN A 78 -16.37 -2.43 -1.35
CA ASN A 78 -17.02 -2.04 -2.59
C ASN A 78 -16.05 -1.20 -3.42
N ASN A 79 -15.95 -1.50 -4.71
CA ASN A 79 -15.03 -0.78 -5.58
C ASN A 79 -13.63 -0.69 -5.00
N PRO A 80 -12.99 -1.83 -4.77
CA PRO A 80 -11.65 -1.78 -4.20
C PRO A 80 -10.67 -1.13 -5.17
N PRO A 81 -9.60 -0.51 -4.67
CA PRO A 81 -8.60 0.07 -5.57
C PRO A 81 -7.78 -1.01 -6.25
N LEU A 82 -7.05 -0.61 -7.28
CA LEU A 82 -6.01 -1.47 -7.82
C LEU A 82 -4.88 -1.48 -6.81
N VAL A 83 -4.49 -2.64 -6.35
CA VAL A 83 -3.43 -2.76 -5.34
C VAL A 83 -2.16 -3.23 -6.00
N ILE A 84 -1.09 -2.48 -5.83
CA ILE A 84 0.20 -2.80 -6.41
C ILE A 84 1.20 -2.98 -5.27
N LYS A 85 1.93 -4.10 -5.28
CA LYS A 85 3.00 -4.31 -4.32
C LYS A 85 4.32 -3.93 -4.99
N LYS A 86 4.98 -2.90 -4.45
CA LYS A 86 6.27 -2.50 -4.95
C LYS A 86 7.33 -3.43 -4.41
N ILE A 87 8.10 -4.04 -5.27
CA ILE A 87 9.11 -5.02 -4.91
C ILE A 87 10.50 -4.43 -5.18
N ASP A 88 11.44 -4.71 -4.28
CA ASP A 88 12.81 -4.29 -4.44
C ASP A 88 13.43 -4.92 -5.69
N SER A 89 14.19 -4.17 -6.45
CA SER A 89 14.78 -4.68 -7.70
C SER A 89 15.75 -5.83 -7.47
N THR A 90 16.30 -5.95 -6.26
CA THR A 90 17.19 -7.07 -5.92
C THR A 90 16.46 -8.08 -5.04
N LEU A 91 15.15 -7.98 -4.92
CA LEU A 91 14.30 -8.93 -4.20
C LEU A 91 14.59 -9.01 -2.71
N ARG A 92 15.00 -7.90 -2.10
CA ARG A 92 15.19 -7.87 -0.65
C ARG A 92 13.84 -7.73 0.03
N GLY A 93 13.77 -8.19 1.26
CA GLY A 93 12.59 -8.05 2.10
C GLY A 93 11.74 -9.31 2.13
N ASN A 94 10.56 -9.18 2.68
CA ASN A 94 9.67 -10.30 2.94
C ASN A 94 8.59 -10.41 1.87
N ILE A 95 9.00 -10.58 0.62
CA ILE A 95 8.12 -10.48 -0.53
C ILE A 95 6.95 -11.46 -0.44
N GLY A 96 7.23 -12.72 -0.22
CA GLY A 96 6.17 -13.74 -0.16
C GLY A 96 5.20 -13.52 0.98
N ALA A 97 5.73 -13.24 2.17
CA ALA A 97 4.89 -13.04 3.35
C ALA A 97 3.99 -11.81 3.18
N GLU A 98 4.54 -10.74 2.61
CA GLU A 98 3.77 -9.52 2.43
C GLU A 98 2.73 -9.65 1.34
N ILE A 99 3.04 -10.33 0.24
CA ILE A 99 2.07 -10.56 -0.82
C ILE A 99 0.92 -11.42 -0.31
N GLU A 100 1.24 -12.45 0.45
CA GLU A 100 0.20 -13.32 1.02
C GLU A 100 -0.73 -12.51 1.93
N ALA A 101 -0.16 -11.65 2.76
CA ALA A 101 -0.97 -10.83 3.65
C ALA A 101 -1.86 -9.87 2.86
N LEU A 102 -1.33 -9.28 1.79
CA LEU A 102 -2.12 -8.40 0.94
C LEU A 102 -3.26 -9.14 0.26
N MET A 103 -2.99 -10.33 -0.25
CA MET A 103 -4.02 -11.10 -0.93
C MET A 103 -5.14 -11.46 0.03
N LYS A 104 -4.80 -11.86 1.24
CA LYS A 104 -5.82 -12.17 2.24
C LYS A 104 -6.64 -10.94 2.59
N ALA A 105 -5.98 -9.79 2.76
CA ALA A 105 -6.67 -8.57 3.10
C ALA A 105 -7.63 -8.12 1.99
N CYS A 106 -7.28 -8.40 0.75
CA CYS A 106 -8.12 -8.04 -0.39
C CYS A 106 -9.15 -9.10 -0.74
N GLY A 107 -9.21 -10.19 0.02
CA GLY A 107 -10.16 -11.26 -0.24
C GLY A 107 -9.79 -12.19 -1.39
N ILE A 108 -8.52 -12.20 -1.78
CA ILE A 108 -8.02 -13.06 -2.82
C ILE A 108 -7.35 -14.26 -2.16
N THR A 109 -7.72 -15.43 -2.52
CA THR A 109 -7.13 -16.63 -1.91
C THR A 109 -6.46 -17.53 -2.93
#